data_611a05c5874e5d6c69ee4329e269530c
#
_entry.id   611a05c5874e5d6c69ee4329e269530c
#
_cell.length_a   1.000
_cell.length_b   1.000
_cell.length_c   1.000
_cell.angle_alpha   90.00
_cell.angle_beta   90.00
_cell.angle_gamma   90.00
#
_symmetry.space_group_name_H-M   'P 1'
#
loop_
_entity.id
_entity.type
_entity.pdbx_description
1 polymer ?
#
loop_
_entity_poly.entity_id
_entity_poly.type
_entity_poly.pdbx_seq_one_letter_code
_entity_poly.pdbx_strand_id
1 'polypeptide(L)'
;MTPEGRVKQKITAWLKAHNIWYFMPRGTTFGRSGIPDYIACLHGRLIGIEAKAGTNKPTALQSLEHSRMRSAGAFVLVINEHNLGELDNILKEVEYGDV
;
A
#
# COMPACT_ATOMS: atom_id res chain seq x y z
N MET A 1 12.38 -17.28 0.98
CA MET A 1 11.56 -16.06 1.00
C MET A 1 10.83 -15.94 2.34
N THR A 2 10.84 -14.77 2.94
CA THR A 2 10.14 -14.53 4.19
C THR A 2 8.62 -14.50 3.98
N PRO A 3 7.82 -14.69 5.06
CA PRO A 3 6.37 -14.53 4.95
C PRO A 3 5.95 -13.15 4.42
N GLU A 4 6.60 -12.07 4.89
CA GLU A 4 6.30 -10.72 4.38
C GLU A 4 6.72 -10.59 2.91
N GLY A 5 7.83 -11.20 2.51
CA GLY A 5 8.26 -11.23 1.12
C GLY A 5 7.24 -11.91 0.19
N ARG A 6 6.56 -12.94 0.69
CA ARG A 6 5.48 -13.60 -0.06
C ARG A 6 4.28 -12.67 -0.24
N VAL A 7 3.94 -11.90 0.78
CA VAL A 7 2.87 -10.90 0.67
C VAL A 7 3.25 -9.85 -0.36
N LYS A 8 4.48 -9.33 -0.30
CA LYS A 8 4.98 -8.36 -1.29
C LYS A 8 4.91 -8.93 -2.71
N GLN A 9 5.29 -10.19 -2.89
CA GLN A 9 5.22 -10.82 -4.20
C GLN A 9 3.80 -10.80 -4.78
N LYS A 10 2.82 -11.08 -3.94
CA LYS A 10 1.40 -11.06 -4.35
C LYS A 10 0.90 -9.66 -4.64
N ILE A 11 1.31 -8.66 -3.85
CA ILE A 11 0.97 -7.26 -4.10
C ILE A 11 1.56 -6.81 -5.44
N THR A 12 2.82 -7.11 -5.69
CA THR A 12 3.49 -6.76 -6.93
C THR A 12 2.78 -7.39 -8.13
N ALA A 13 2.43 -8.68 -8.02
CA ALA A 13 1.71 -9.38 -9.08
C ALA A 13 0.35 -8.72 -9.36
N TRP A 14 -0.37 -8.34 -8.32
CA TRP A 14 -1.66 -7.65 -8.44
C TRP A 14 -1.52 -6.30 -9.14
N LEU A 15 -0.53 -5.50 -8.72
CA LEU A 15 -0.27 -4.19 -9.34
C LEU A 15 0.03 -4.32 -10.82
N LYS A 16 0.86 -5.28 -11.19
CA LYS A 16 1.22 -5.54 -12.59
C LYS A 16 0.03 -6.07 -13.39
N ALA A 17 -0.74 -6.98 -12.81
CA ALA A 17 -1.91 -7.55 -13.49
C ALA A 17 -2.96 -6.48 -13.82
N HIS A 18 -3.09 -5.45 -12.99
CA HIS A 18 -4.02 -4.36 -13.19
C HIS A 18 -3.42 -3.15 -13.89
N ASN A 19 -2.15 -3.26 -14.31
CA ASN A 19 -1.43 -2.21 -15.01
C ASN A 19 -1.42 -0.89 -14.24
N ILE A 20 -1.20 -0.96 -12.93
CA ILE A 20 -1.17 0.20 -12.04
C ILE A 20 0.25 0.73 -11.93
N TRP A 21 0.43 2.04 -12.12
CA TRP A 21 1.72 2.68 -11.90
C TRP A 21 2.09 2.60 -10.43
N TYR A 22 3.32 2.19 -10.11
CA TYR A 22 3.82 2.14 -8.74
C TYR A 22 5.33 2.19 -8.69
N PHE A 23 5.85 2.50 -7.52
CA PHE A 23 7.24 2.25 -7.20
C PHE A 23 7.35 1.81 -5.73
N MET A 24 8.49 1.24 -5.37
CA MET A 24 8.77 0.80 -4.01
C MET A 24 9.84 1.73 -3.42
N PRO A 25 9.45 2.62 -2.50
CA PRO A 25 10.41 3.53 -1.85
C PRO A 25 11.50 2.74 -1.12
N ARG A 26 12.72 3.24 -1.15
CA ARG A 26 13.84 2.60 -0.48
C ARG A 26 14.07 3.25 0.88
N GLY A 27 13.54 2.64 1.92
CA GLY A 27 13.83 2.91 3.30
C GLY A 27 14.06 4.39 3.62
N THR A 28 15.19 4.69 4.25
CA THR A 28 15.52 6.03 4.71
C THR A 28 16.37 6.84 3.72
N THR A 29 16.46 6.41 2.47
CA THR A 29 17.36 7.03 1.49
C THR A 29 17.15 8.54 1.37
N PHE A 30 15.92 9.03 1.57
CA PHE A 30 15.59 10.45 1.50
C PHE A 30 15.12 10.98 2.85
N GLY A 31 15.49 10.33 3.94
CA GLY A 31 15.28 10.82 5.30
C GLY A 31 13.85 10.74 5.82
N ARG A 32 12.94 10.07 5.13
CA ARG A 32 11.56 9.95 5.58
C ARG A 32 11.23 8.50 5.96
N SER A 33 10.94 8.29 7.24
CA SER A 33 10.60 6.98 7.79
C SER A 33 9.09 6.75 7.79
N GLY A 34 8.69 5.48 7.73
CA GLY A 34 7.28 5.10 7.87
C GLY A 34 6.47 5.17 6.58
N ILE A 35 7.11 5.46 5.46
CA ILE A 35 6.46 5.45 4.15
C ILE A 35 6.05 4.00 3.82
N PRO A 36 4.86 3.77 3.23
CA PRO A 36 4.45 2.44 2.81
C PRO A 36 5.43 1.77 1.85
N ASP A 37 5.43 0.44 1.82
CA ASP A 37 6.30 -0.34 0.93
C ASP A 37 6.08 -0.03 -0.55
N TYR A 38 4.84 0.33 -0.92
CA TYR A 38 4.47 0.68 -2.28
C TYR A 38 3.78 2.03 -2.31
N ILE A 39 4.17 2.85 -3.27
CA ILE A 39 3.44 4.07 -3.62
C ILE A 39 2.91 3.87 -5.04
N ALA A 40 1.61 3.91 -5.18
CA ALA A 40 0.93 3.70 -6.45
C ALA A 40 0.03 4.88 -6.77
N CYS A 41 -0.32 5.01 -8.04
CA CYS A 41 -1.28 6.02 -8.48
C CYS A 41 -2.27 5.37 -9.43
N LEU A 42 -3.56 5.58 -9.18
CA LEU A 42 -4.63 5.06 -10.02
C LEU A 42 -5.70 6.13 -10.17
N HIS A 43 -5.99 6.50 -11.40
CA HIS A 43 -6.99 7.54 -11.72
C HIS A 43 -6.77 8.84 -10.94
N GLY A 44 -5.50 9.24 -10.79
CA GLY A 44 -5.13 10.46 -10.09
C GLY A 44 -5.10 10.36 -8.57
N ARG A 45 -5.42 9.20 -8.00
CA ARG A 45 -5.40 9.00 -6.55
C ARG A 45 -4.12 8.30 -6.12
N LEU A 46 -3.51 8.83 -5.08
CA LEU A 46 -2.33 8.21 -4.47
C LEU A 46 -2.78 7.06 -3.58
N ILE A 47 -2.10 5.92 -3.71
CA ILE A 47 -2.38 4.72 -2.92
C ILE A 47 -1.07 4.26 -2.29
N GLY A 48 -1.06 4.18 -0.95
CA GLY A 48 0.04 3.57 -0.22
C GLY A 48 -0.33 2.15 0.17
N ILE A 49 0.57 1.20 -0.02
CA ILE A 49 0.34 -0.19 0.38
C ILE A 49 1.49 -0.64 1.26
N GLU A 50 1.16 -1.04 2.49
CA GLU A 50 2.09 -1.58 3.46
C GLU A 50 1.90 -3.08 3.56
N ALA A 51 2.97 -3.86 3.36
CA ALA A 51 2.93 -5.31 3.49
C ALA A 51 3.30 -5.72 4.91
N LYS A 52 2.51 -6.57 5.51
CA LYS A 52 2.79 -7.19 6.80
C LYS A 52 2.47 -8.68 6.71
N ALA A 53 3.03 -9.48 7.59
CA ALA A 53 2.78 -10.91 7.63
C ALA A 53 2.15 -11.30 8.97
N GLY A 54 1.22 -12.25 8.92
CA GLY A 54 0.57 -12.79 10.12
C GLY A 54 -0.15 -11.73 10.93
N THR A 55 0.19 -11.64 12.21
CA THR A 55 -0.41 -10.68 13.14
C THR A 55 0.41 -9.41 13.31
N ASN A 56 1.50 -9.25 12.54
CA ASN A 56 2.32 -8.06 12.61
C ASN A 56 1.53 -6.82 12.18
N LYS A 57 1.77 -5.73 12.88
CA LYS A 57 1.08 -4.46 12.64
C LYS A 57 2.06 -3.37 12.29
N PRO A 58 1.61 -2.29 11.64
CA PRO A 58 2.46 -1.14 11.38
C PRO A 58 3.09 -0.61 12.67
N THR A 59 4.32 -0.13 12.56
CA THR A 59 4.98 0.57 13.66
C THR A 59 4.30 1.91 13.92
N ALA A 60 4.63 2.56 15.04
CA ALA A 60 4.09 3.87 15.37
C ALA A 60 4.42 4.91 14.28
N LEU A 61 5.65 4.88 13.74
CA LEU A 61 6.05 5.79 12.66
C LEU A 61 5.28 5.51 11.37
N GLN A 62 5.08 4.24 11.03
CA GLN A 62 4.27 3.87 9.87
C GLN A 62 2.84 4.32 10.03
N SER A 63 2.23 4.09 11.20
CA SER A 63 0.86 4.51 11.47
C SER A 63 0.68 6.02 11.38
N LEU A 64 1.66 6.79 11.87
CA LEU A 64 1.64 8.23 11.78
C LEU A 64 1.70 8.70 10.32
N GLU A 65 2.59 8.12 9.52
CA GLU A 65 2.72 8.47 8.12
C GLU A 65 1.47 8.09 7.32
N HIS A 66 0.90 6.90 7.61
CA HIS A 66 -0.37 6.47 7.00
C HIS A 66 -1.49 7.46 7.29
N SER A 67 -1.57 7.93 8.53
CA SER A 67 -2.58 8.92 8.94
C SER A 67 -2.42 10.23 8.19
N ARG A 68 -1.18 10.70 8.04
CA ARG A 68 -0.87 11.91 7.29
C ARG A 68 -1.26 11.77 5.81
N MET A 69 -0.97 10.64 5.22
CA MET A 69 -1.32 10.36 3.82
C MET A 69 -2.84 10.35 3.64
N ARG A 70 -3.57 9.70 4.54
CA ARG A 70 -5.03 9.66 4.49
C ARG A 70 -5.63 11.07 4.64
N SER A 71 -5.09 11.87 5.54
CA SER A 71 -5.53 13.26 5.73
C SER A 71 -5.30 14.11 4.48
N ALA A 72 -4.27 13.79 3.70
CA ALA A 72 -3.97 14.48 2.45
C ALA A 72 -4.78 13.95 1.26
N GLY A 73 -5.64 12.95 1.48
CA GLY A 73 -6.52 12.41 0.44
C GLY A 73 -6.07 11.09 -0.18
N ALA A 74 -4.99 10.49 0.29
CA ALA A 74 -4.53 9.21 -0.23
C ALA A 74 -5.32 8.05 0.37
N PHE A 75 -5.39 6.95 -0.38
CA PHE A 75 -5.77 5.67 0.19
C PHE A 75 -4.53 5.00 0.77
N VAL A 76 -4.64 4.38 1.93
CA VAL A 76 -3.55 3.58 2.50
C VAL A 76 -4.10 2.25 2.97
N LEU A 77 -3.48 1.17 2.50
CA LEU A 77 -3.85 -0.20 2.84
C LEU A 77 -2.71 -0.88 3.58
N VAL A 78 -3.07 -1.65 4.59
CA VAL A 78 -2.14 -2.59 5.24
C VAL A 78 -2.59 -3.99 4.82
N ILE A 79 -1.76 -4.66 4.04
CA ILE A 79 -2.10 -5.94 3.41
C ILE A 79 -1.26 -7.07 4.01
N ASN A 80 -1.92 -8.16 4.36
CA ASN A 80 -1.29 -9.40 4.77
C ASN A 80 -1.88 -10.56 3.97
N GLU A 81 -1.49 -11.80 4.29
CA GLU A 81 -1.97 -12.99 3.58
C GLU A 81 -3.47 -13.26 3.76
N HIS A 82 -4.11 -12.59 4.73
CA HIS A 82 -5.52 -12.83 5.07
C HIS A 82 -6.48 -11.80 4.46
N ASN A 83 -5.97 -10.67 3.98
CA ASN A 83 -6.84 -9.59 3.49
C ASN A 83 -6.49 -9.11 2.07
N LEU A 84 -5.86 -9.95 1.26
CA LEU A 84 -5.51 -9.62 -0.12
C LEU A 84 -6.69 -9.09 -0.94
N GLY A 85 -7.90 -9.52 -0.61
CA GLY A 85 -9.12 -9.04 -1.29
C GLY A 85 -9.39 -7.54 -1.14
N GLU A 86 -8.80 -6.89 -0.14
CA GLU A 86 -8.92 -5.43 0.01
C GLU A 86 -8.29 -4.67 -1.14
N LEU A 87 -7.33 -5.28 -1.84
CA LEU A 87 -6.74 -4.67 -3.03
C LEU A 87 -7.80 -4.48 -4.13
N ASP A 88 -8.66 -5.49 -4.33
CA ASP A 88 -9.73 -5.37 -5.32
C ASP A 88 -10.78 -4.33 -4.92
N ASN A 89 -11.02 -4.18 -3.61
CA ASN A 89 -11.96 -3.18 -3.12
C ASN A 89 -11.48 -1.77 -3.44
N ILE A 90 -10.16 -1.52 -3.39
CA ILE A 90 -9.63 -0.20 -3.69
C ILE A 90 -9.87 0.21 -5.14
N LEU A 91 -9.86 -0.75 -6.06
CA LEU A 91 -10.18 -0.48 -7.47
C LEU A 91 -11.57 0.12 -7.59
N LYS A 92 -12.54 -0.46 -6.89
CA LYS A 92 -13.93 0.02 -6.92
C LYS A 92 -14.06 1.40 -6.29
N GLU A 93 -13.40 1.63 -5.15
CA GLU A 93 -13.47 2.91 -4.46
C GLU A 93 -12.86 4.04 -5.28
N VAL A 94 -11.72 3.80 -5.92
CA VAL A 94 -11.05 4.79 -6.75
C VAL A 94 -11.84 5.06 -8.01
N GLU A 95 -12.43 4.03 -8.62
CA GLU A 95 -13.16 4.15 -9.89
C GLU A 95 -14.51 4.84 -9.72
N TYR A 96 -15.21 4.57 -8.63
CA TYR A 96 -16.58 5.06 -8.44
C TYR A 96 -16.69 6.14 -7.36
N GLY A 97 -15.74 6.24 -6.45
CA GLY A 97 -15.79 7.14 -5.31
C GLY A 97 -15.51 8.61 -5.64
N ASP A 98 -14.97 8.90 -6.83
CA ASP A 98 -14.57 10.25 -7.24
C ASP A 98 -15.59 10.93 -8.17
N VAL A 99 -16.73 10.37 -8.28
CA VAL A 99 -17.76 10.91 -9.15
C VAL A 99 -18.53 12.04 -8.46
#